data_f1c9b8c72dbf73282a1d95a402f1baed
#
_entry.id   f1c9b8c72dbf73282a1d95a402f1baed
#
_cell.length_a   1.000
_cell.length_b   1.000
_cell.length_c   1.000
_cell.angle_alpha   90.00
_cell.angle_beta   90.00
_cell.angle_gamma   90.00
#
_symmetry.space_group_name_H-M   'P 1'
#
loop_
_entity.id
_entity.type
_entity.pdbx_description
1 polymer ?
#
loop_
_entity_poly.entity_id
_entity_poly.type
_entity_poly.pdbx_seq_one_letter_code
_entity_poly.pdbx_strand_id
1 'polypeptide(L)'
;MIVEQAQARVLPRYAWISASAAVVTIALKATAWVLTGSIGLLSDALESFVNLATALLAIAMLNLAARPEDEDHPYGHNKAEYFSSGVEGALVLLTGLAIAVAAVRRFMAPHALVQLGIGVTLSALSTAINLGVALLLLRAGRRHRSVTLEANGHHLLADVWTSVAVVVGLGAVAFTGLHWLDPAVALLVAGHVSWTGLSILRRTVTGLMDSALSEEDQAALRRALSEHVVEPVQVHALKSRVAGARRFVSLHVLVPGDWSVQRGHELLEQIEADIRRALPNTSVLTHLESLEDPASWEDIGLDRGGPIATVPHGPHRHGAPVPRSSSRGGGG
;
A
#
# COMPACT_ATOMS: atom_id res chain seq x y z
N MET A 1 -1.07 -23.23 20.09
CA MET A 1 -1.31 -24.47 19.32
C MET A 1 -2.80 -24.80 19.13
N ILE A 2 -3.61 -25.10 20.17
CA ILE A 2 -5.04 -25.46 20.00
C ILE A 2 -5.87 -24.28 19.46
N VAL A 3 -5.62 -23.06 19.90
CA VAL A 3 -6.30 -21.83 19.46
C VAL A 3 -5.93 -21.45 18.03
N GLU A 4 -4.66 -21.62 17.63
CA GLU A 4 -4.20 -21.38 16.26
C GLU A 4 -4.79 -22.36 15.25
N GLN A 5 -4.88 -23.64 15.63
CA GLN A 5 -5.51 -24.67 14.77
C GLN A 5 -7.03 -24.47 14.62
N ALA A 6 -7.70 -23.95 15.64
CA ALA A 6 -9.12 -23.59 15.54
C ALA A 6 -9.32 -22.36 14.63
N GLN A 7 -8.46 -21.35 14.70
CA GLN A 7 -8.49 -20.18 13.82
C GLN A 7 -8.22 -20.55 12.35
N ALA A 8 -7.24 -21.41 12.08
CA ALA A 8 -6.91 -21.86 10.73
C ALA A 8 -8.06 -22.58 10.01
N ARG A 9 -9.04 -23.18 10.73
CA ARG A 9 -10.20 -23.85 10.15
C ARG A 9 -11.42 -22.93 9.98
N VAL A 10 -11.49 -21.83 10.72
CA VAL A 10 -12.68 -20.96 10.75
C VAL A 10 -12.55 -19.81 9.74
N LEU A 11 -11.37 -19.24 9.59
CA LEU A 11 -11.11 -18.13 8.67
C LEU A 11 -11.47 -18.43 7.20
N PRO A 12 -11.14 -19.61 6.62
CA PRO A 12 -11.51 -19.94 5.25
C PRO A 12 -13.03 -19.93 4.98
N ARG A 13 -13.86 -20.28 5.99
CA ARG A 13 -15.31 -20.27 5.83
C ARG A 13 -15.85 -18.87 5.58
N TYR A 14 -15.34 -17.86 6.27
CA TYR A 14 -15.74 -16.47 6.05
C TYR A 14 -15.28 -15.95 4.68
N ALA A 15 -14.10 -16.38 4.21
CA ALA A 15 -13.62 -16.05 2.87
C ALA A 15 -14.55 -16.66 1.79
N TRP A 16 -14.98 -17.91 1.94
CA TRP A 16 -15.92 -18.55 1.02
C TRP A 16 -17.31 -17.90 1.04
N ILE A 17 -17.81 -17.49 2.21
CA ILE A 17 -19.07 -16.73 2.32
C ILE A 17 -18.96 -15.41 1.56
N SER A 18 -17.85 -14.67 1.75
CA SER A 18 -17.60 -13.41 1.04
C SER A 18 -17.52 -13.62 -0.47
N ALA A 19 -16.77 -14.62 -0.93
CA ALA A 19 -16.61 -14.91 -2.36
C ALA A 19 -17.95 -15.33 -3.00
N SER A 20 -18.72 -16.18 -2.34
CA SER A 20 -20.04 -16.61 -2.82
C SER A 20 -21.03 -15.43 -2.89
N ALA A 21 -21.03 -14.57 -1.87
CA ALA A 21 -21.84 -13.37 -1.86
C ALA A 21 -21.44 -12.41 -2.98
N ALA A 22 -20.14 -12.23 -3.25
CA ALA A 22 -19.65 -11.40 -4.35
C ALA A 22 -20.17 -11.88 -5.71
N VAL A 23 -20.12 -13.18 -5.98
CA VAL A 23 -20.66 -13.75 -7.23
C VAL A 23 -22.17 -13.48 -7.36
N VAL A 24 -22.93 -13.71 -6.27
CA VAL A 24 -24.38 -13.49 -6.25
C VAL A 24 -24.70 -12.00 -6.46
N THR A 25 -24.02 -11.11 -5.76
CA THR A 25 -24.28 -9.67 -5.88
C THR A 25 -23.90 -9.11 -7.25
N ILE A 26 -22.80 -9.59 -7.86
CA ILE A 26 -22.43 -9.25 -9.23
C ILE A 26 -23.53 -9.69 -10.21
N ALA A 27 -24.04 -10.92 -10.07
CA ALA A 27 -25.11 -11.42 -10.92
C ALA A 27 -26.40 -10.57 -10.77
N LEU A 28 -26.78 -10.21 -9.53
CA LEU A 28 -27.94 -9.34 -9.28
C LEU A 28 -27.76 -7.94 -9.90
N LYS A 29 -26.59 -7.30 -9.71
CA LYS A 29 -26.28 -5.98 -10.21
C LYS A 29 -26.23 -5.96 -11.75
N ALA A 30 -25.59 -6.96 -12.36
CA ALA A 30 -25.55 -7.10 -13.82
C ALA A 30 -26.96 -7.32 -14.41
N THR A 31 -27.79 -8.13 -13.78
CA THR A 31 -29.19 -8.36 -14.17
C THR A 31 -29.98 -7.04 -14.05
N ALA A 32 -29.82 -6.31 -12.95
CA ALA A 32 -30.48 -5.01 -12.75
C ALA A 32 -30.11 -4.02 -13.86
N TRP A 33 -28.83 -3.93 -14.21
CA TRP A 33 -28.37 -3.11 -15.33
C TRP A 33 -28.99 -3.52 -16.67
N VAL A 34 -28.91 -4.81 -17.03
CA VAL A 34 -29.44 -5.33 -18.31
C VAL A 34 -30.94 -5.05 -18.45
N LEU A 35 -31.71 -5.19 -17.38
CA LEU A 35 -33.17 -4.97 -17.39
C LEU A 35 -33.56 -3.49 -17.46
N THR A 36 -32.75 -2.60 -16.86
CA THR A 36 -33.10 -1.17 -16.75
C THR A 36 -32.40 -0.28 -17.77
N GLY A 37 -31.22 -0.67 -18.22
CA GLY A 37 -30.33 0.16 -19.01
C GLY A 37 -29.75 1.35 -18.23
N SER A 38 -29.79 1.37 -16.89
CA SER A 38 -29.25 2.44 -16.05
C SER A 38 -27.70 2.42 -16.05
N ILE A 39 -27.10 3.58 -16.28
CA ILE A 39 -25.65 3.74 -16.23
C ILE A 39 -25.13 3.67 -14.79
N GLY A 40 -25.92 4.14 -13.82
CA GLY A 40 -25.59 3.99 -12.41
C GLY A 40 -25.49 2.52 -11.99
N LEU A 41 -26.43 1.66 -12.44
CA LEU A 41 -26.35 0.22 -12.16
C LEU A 41 -25.23 -0.50 -12.92
N LEU A 42 -24.89 -0.04 -14.13
CA LEU A 42 -23.70 -0.51 -14.84
C LEU A 42 -22.42 -0.21 -14.03
N SER A 43 -22.32 1.02 -13.52
CA SER A 43 -21.19 1.45 -12.69
C SER A 43 -21.01 0.51 -11.49
N ASP A 44 -22.09 0.28 -10.74
CA ASP A 44 -22.10 -0.57 -9.54
C ASP A 44 -21.76 -2.05 -9.87
N ALA A 45 -22.21 -2.56 -11.02
CA ALA A 45 -21.87 -3.91 -11.47
C ALA A 45 -20.39 -4.04 -11.89
N LEU A 46 -19.86 -3.07 -12.64
CA LEU A 46 -18.46 -3.05 -13.08
C LEU A 46 -17.50 -2.91 -11.90
N GLU A 47 -17.80 -2.04 -10.95
CA GLU A 47 -17.02 -1.88 -9.71
C GLU A 47 -16.93 -3.21 -8.95
N SER A 48 -18.05 -3.88 -8.74
CA SER A 48 -18.08 -5.17 -8.04
C SER A 48 -17.32 -6.28 -8.80
N PHE A 49 -17.39 -6.28 -10.13
CA PHE A 49 -16.64 -7.23 -10.96
C PHE A 49 -15.13 -7.00 -10.87
N VAL A 50 -14.68 -5.74 -10.96
CA VAL A 50 -13.25 -5.37 -10.84
C VAL A 50 -12.73 -5.74 -9.45
N ASN A 51 -13.50 -5.45 -8.39
CA ASN A 51 -13.12 -5.80 -7.02
C ASN A 51 -12.92 -7.31 -6.84
N LEU A 52 -13.77 -8.15 -7.42
CA LEU A 52 -13.58 -9.61 -7.39
C LEU A 52 -12.33 -10.04 -8.18
N ALA A 53 -12.14 -9.52 -9.38
CA ALA A 53 -11.00 -9.87 -10.24
C ALA A 53 -9.66 -9.47 -9.58
N THR A 54 -9.60 -8.26 -9.01
CA THR A 54 -8.39 -7.76 -8.34
C THR A 54 -8.12 -8.48 -7.01
N ALA A 55 -9.17 -8.89 -6.28
CA ALA A 55 -9.01 -9.71 -5.08
C ALA A 55 -8.38 -11.09 -5.40
N LEU A 56 -8.78 -11.73 -6.49
CA LEU A 56 -8.17 -12.99 -6.95
C LEU A 56 -6.71 -12.80 -7.36
N LEU A 57 -6.41 -11.70 -8.07
CA LEU A 57 -5.04 -11.35 -8.43
C LEU A 57 -4.18 -11.07 -7.18
N ALA A 58 -4.73 -10.34 -6.20
CA ALA A 58 -4.04 -10.05 -4.94
C ALA A 58 -3.67 -11.34 -4.19
N ILE A 59 -4.57 -12.32 -4.11
CA ILE A 59 -4.29 -13.63 -3.50
C ILE A 59 -3.12 -14.32 -4.23
N ALA A 60 -3.10 -14.31 -5.56
CA ALA A 60 -2.03 -14.91 -6.34
C ALA A 60 -0.68 -14.21 -6.09
N MET A 61 -0.68 -12.88 -6.05
CA MET A 61 0.53 -12.08 -5.82
C MET A 61 1.02 -12.16 -4.37
N LEU A 62 0.13 -12.24 -3.38
CA LEU A 62 0.51 -12.49 -1.98
C LEU A 62 1.16 -13.86 -1.80
N ASN A 63 0.65 -14.90 -2.47
CA ASN A 63 1.29 -16.22 -2.47
C ASN A 63 2.69 -16.18 -3.12
N LEU A 64 2.87 -15.36 -4.16
CA LEU A 64 4.18 -15.13 -4.76
C LEU A 64 5.10 -14.35 -3.81
N ALA A 65 4.60 -13.29 -3.20
CA ALA A 65 5.36 -12.45 -2.25
C ALA A 65 5.83 -13.22 -1.00
N ALA A 66 5.08 -14.27 -0.61
CA ALA A 66 5.43 -15.13 0.52
C ALA A 66 6.52 -16.17 0.19
N ARG A 67 6.96 -16.29 -1.08
CA ARG A 67 8.06 -17.20 -1.43
C ARG A 67 9.38 -16.69 -0.83
N PRO A 68 10.25 -17.61 -0.37
CA PRO A 68 11.57 -17.24 0.11
C PRO A 68 12.42 -16.63 -1.02
N GLU A 69 13.51 -16.04 -0.62
CA GLU A 69 14.57 -15.55 -1.50
C GLU A 69 15.12 -16.70 -2.35
N ASP A 70 15.41 -16.43 -3.62
CA ASP A 70 16.00 -17.37 -4.58
C ASP A 70 17.16 -16.71 -5.35
N GLU A 71 17.79 -17.44 -6.26
CA GLU A 71 18.94 -16.94 -7.04
C GLU A 71 18.58 -15.74 -7.93
N ASP A 72 17.37 -15.72 -8.48
CA ASP A 72 16.89 -14.63 -9.34
C ASP A 72 16.38 -13.42 -8.53
N HIS A 73 15.93 -13.66 -7.29
CA HIS A 73 15.35 -12.63 -6.41
C HIS A 73 15.99 -12.68 -5.01
N PRO A 74 17.27 -12.23 -4.87
CA PRO A 74 18.01 -12.32 -3.59
C PRO A 74 17.40 -11.48 -2.45
N TYR A 75 16.53 -10.51 -2.75
CA TYR A 75 15.80 -9.71 -1.77
C TYR A 75 14.36 -10.18 -1.56
N GLY A 76 13.99 -11.36 -2.13
CA GLY A 76 12.66 -11.93 -2.06
C GLY A 76 11.66 -11.31 -3.04
N HIS A 77 10.43 -11.79 -2.99
CA HIS A 77 9.37 -11.49 -3.96
C HIS A 77 8.37 -10.43 -3.47
N ASN A 78 8.67 -9.71 -2.38
CA ASN A 78 7.71 -8.81 -1.71
C ASN A 78 7.17 -7.70 -2.63
N LYS A 79 7.92 -7.27 -3.66
CA LYS A 79 7.44 -6.28 -4.64
C LYS A 79 6.30 -6.78 -5.53
N ALA A 80 5.97 -8.08 -5.53
CA ALA A 80 4.81 -8.63 -6.22
C ALA A 80 3.48 -8.00 -5.73
N GLU A 81 3.41 -7.56 -4.47
CA GLU A 81 2.27 -6.82 -3.93
C GLU A 81 2.03 -5.51 -4.69
N TYR A 82 3.08 -4.78 -5.03
CA TYR A 82 2.95 -3.54 -5.81
C TYR A 82 2.48 -3.80 -7.24
N PHE A 83 2.87 -4.93 -7.84
CA PHE A 83 2.37 -5.31 -9.14
C PHE A 83 0.84 -5.53 -9.12
N SER A 84 0.35 -6.27 -8.12
CA SER A 84 -1.08 -6.46 -7.90
C SER A 84 -1.82 -5.13 -7.74
N SER A 85 -1.33 -4.27 -6.85
CA SER A 85 -1.93 -2.95 -6.61
C SER A 85 -1.88 -2.04 -7.84
N GLY A 86 -0.84 -2.16 -8.67
CA GLY A 86 -0.73 -1.42 -9.93
C GLY A 86 -1.79 -1.84 -10.94
N VAL A 87 -1.99 -3.14 -11.11
CA VAL A 87 -3.06 -3.69 -11.98
C VAL A 87 -4.44 -3.30 -11.45
N GLU A 88 -4.66 -3.39 -10.13
CA GLU A 88 -5.91 -2.95 -9.50
C GLU A 88 -6.18 -1.48 -9.77
N GLY A 89 -5.23 -0.58 -9.48
CA GLY A 89 -5.39 0.85 -9.70
C GLY A 89 -5.65 1.20 -11.18
N ALA A 90 -5.01 0.49 -12.11
CA ALA A 90 -5.25 0.67 -13.54
C ALA A 90 -6.65 0.22 -13.96
N LEU A 91 -7.11 -0.95 -13.49
CA LEU A 91 -8.46 -1.45 -13.79
C LEU A 91 -9.54 -0.54 -13.19
N VAL A 92 -9.37 -0.10 -11.96
CA VAL A 92 -10.29 0.84 -11.29
C VAL A 92 -10.35 2.16 -12.05
N LEU A 93 -9.20 2.73 -12.45
CA LEU A 93 -9.16 3.97 -13.22
C LEU A 93 -9.84 3.81 -14.59
N LEU A 94 -9.54 2.74 -15.32
CA LEU A 94 -10.14 2.46 -16.61
C LEU A 94 -11.66 2.28 -16.49
N THR A 95 -12.12 1.63 -15.44
CA THR A 95 -13.54 1.46 -15.13
C THR A 95 -14.22 2.81 -14.91
N GLY A 96 -13.63 3.67 -14.08
CA GLY A 96 -14.14 5.03 -13.85
C GLY A 96 -14.25 5.85 -15.14
N LEU A 97 -13.21 5.80 -15.99
CA LEU A 97 -13.22 6.48 -17.29
C LEU A 97 -14.28 5.90 -18.24
N ALA A 98 -14.43 4.58 -18.30
CA ALA A 98 -15.45 3.93 -19.13
C ALA A 98 -16.87 4.34 -18.70
N ILE A 99 -17.13 4.39 -17.39
CA ILE A 99 -18.41 4.85 -16.85
C ILE A 99 -18.65 6.32 -17.17
N ALA A 100 -17.64 7.18 -17.05
CA ALA A 100 -17.74 8.59 -17.39
C ALA A 100 -18.12 8.78 -18.87
N VAL A 101 -17.47 8.05 -19.79
CA VAL A 101 -17.79 8.07 -21.23
C VAL A 101 -19.22 7.58 -21.47
N ALA A 102 -19.65 6.49 -20.82
CA ALA A 102 -21.00 5.97 -20.96
C ALA A 102 -22.05 6.97 -20.45
N ALA A 103 -21.79 7.62 -19.31
CA ALA A 103 -22.68 8.62 -18.74
C ALA A 103 -22.79 9.87 -19.63
N VAL A 104 -21.67 10.38 -20.16
CA VAL A 104 -21.69 11.51 -21.10
C VAL A 104 -22.48 11.17 -22.36
N ARG A 105 -22.25 9.98 -22.94
CA ARG A 105 -23.06 9.51 -24.12
C ARG A 105 -24.55 9.46 -23.79
N ARG A 106 -24.92 9.03 -22.57
CA ARG A 106 -26.29 8.98 -22.09
C ARG A 106 -26.91 10.38 -21.98
N PHE A 107 -26.14 11.39 -21.55
CA PHE A 107 -26.58 12.79 -21.54
C PHE A 107 -26.87 13.30 -22.98
N MET A 108 -26.01 12.93 -23.95
CA MET A 108 -26.15 13.37 -25.34
C MET A 108 -27.29 12.66 -26.10
N ALA A 109 -27.58 11.42 -25.74
CA ALA A 109 -28.63 10.59 -26.31
C ALA A 109 -29.51 9.99 -25.19
N PRO A 110 -30.43 10.77 -24.59
CA PRO A 110 -31.28 10.29 -23.51
C PRO A 110 -32.18 9.15 -23.99
N HIS A 111 -32.19 8.06 -23.24
CA HIS A 111 -33.11 6.94 -23.41
C HIS A 111 -33.95 6.77 -22.17
N ALA A 112 -35.20 6.44 -22.29
CA ALA A 112 -36.04 6.13 -21.13
C ALA A 112 -35.52 4.88 -20.43
N LEU A 113 -35.40 4.94 -19.09
CA LEU A 113 -35.11 3.78 -18.27
C LEU A 113 -36.38 2.91 -18.20
N VAL A 114 -36.19 1.60 -18.35
CA VAL A 114 -37.30 0.64 -18.27
C VAL A 114 -37.20 -0.17 -16.99
N GLN A 115 -38.32 -0.73 -16.52
CA GLN A 115 -38.37 -1.63 -15.35
C GLN A 115 -37.64 -1.12 -14.10
N LEU A 116 -37.69 0.21 -13.84
CA LEU A 116 -37.00 0.86 -12.73
C LEU A 116 -37.28 0.18 -11.37
N GLY A 117 -38.53 -0.25 -11.12
CA GLY A 117 -38.88 -0.93 -9.88
C GLY A 117 -38.09 -2.25 -9.66
N ILE A 118 -37.90 -3.03 -10.75
CA ILE A 118 -37.12 -4.27 -10.67
C ILE A 118 -35.63 -3.93 -10.43
N GLY A 119 -35.11 -2.94 -11.14
CA GLY A 119 -33.73 -2.49 -10.96
C GLY A 119 -33.42 -2.04 -9.55
N VAL A 120 -34.24 -1.18 -8.98
CA VAL A 120 -34.13 -0.74 -7.58
C VAL A 120 -34.20 -1.92 -6.61
N THR A 121 -35.15 -2.85 -6.82
CA THR A 121 -35.29 -4.02 -5.94
C THR A 121 -34.07 -4.92 -5.99
N LEU A 122 -33.55 -5.25 -7.17
CA LEU A 122 -32.37 -6.11 -7.32
C LEU A 122 -31.11 -5.43 -6.74
N SER A 123 -30.94 -4.14 -6.98
CA SER A 123 -29.81 -3.38 -6.42
C SER A 123 -29.91 -3.26 -4.89
N ALA A 124 -31.10 -2.97 -4.35
CA ALA A 124 -31.29 -2.94 -2.90
C ALA A 124 -31.04 -4.31 -2.26
N LEU A 125 -31.47 -5.41 -2.91
CA LEU A 125 -31.20 -6.77 -2.44
C LEU A 125 -29.68 -7.07 -2.44
N SER A 126 -28.97 -6.72 -3.51
CA SER A 126 -27.52 -6.92 -3.58
C SER A 126 -26.78 -6.09 -2.51
N THR A 127 -27.24 -4.86 -2.28
CA THR A 127 -26.69 -3.96 -1.23
C THR A 127 -26.94 -4.53 0.17
N ALA A 128 -28.14 -5.08 0.41
CA ALA A 128 -28.48 -5.72 1.70
C ALA A 128 -27.64 -6.98 1.96
N ILE A 129 -27.37 -7.79 0.91
CA ILE A 129 -26.47 -8.95 1.00
C ILE A 129 -25.05 -8.48 1.36
N ASN A 130 -24.50 -7.49 0.64
CA ASN A 130 -23.17 -6.94 0.92
C ASN A 130 -23.07 -6.37 2.33
N LEU A 131 -24.09 -5.63 2.80
CA LEU A 131 -24.15 -5.12 4.16
C LEU A 131 -24.14 -6.24 5.20
N GLY A 132 -24.96 -7.28 4.98
CA GLY A 132 -25.01 -8.45 5.87
C GLY A 132 -23.67 -9.15 5.98
N VAL A 133 -23.00 -9.37 4.85
CA VAL A 133 -21.68 -9.99 4.81
C VAL A 133 -20.62 -9.07 5.42
N ALA A 134 -20.63 -7.77 5.13
CA ALA A 134 -19.72 -6.79 5.73
C ALA A 134 -19.80 -6.82 7.27
N LEU A 135 -21.02 -6.76 7.82
CA LEU A 135 -21.24 -6.81 9.27
C LEU A 135 -20.81 -8.16 9.88
N LEU A 136 -21.02 -9.26 9.16
CA LEU A 136 -20.57 -10.59 9.57
C LEU A 136 -19.03 -10.64 9.63
N LEU A 137 -18.35 -10.15 8.58
CA LEU A 137 -16.89 -10.12 8.51
C LEU A 137 -16.28 -9.22 9.58
N LEU A 138 -16.84 -8.04 9.82
CA LEU A 138 -16.37 -7.14 10.88
C LEU A 138 -16.52 -7.75 12.28
N ARG A 139 -17.65 -8.41 12.56
CA ARG A 139 -17.83 -9.12 13.83
C ARG A 139 -16.86 -10.29 13.98
N ALA A 140 -16.69 -11.07 12.91
CA ALA A 140 -15.74 -12.19 12.91
C ALA A 140 -14.29 -11.71 13.03
N GLY A 141 -13.90 -10.64 12.31
CA GLY A 141 -12.58 -10.03 12.37
C GLY A 141 -12.21 -9.61 13.79
N ARG A 142 -13.09 -8.85 14.45
CA ARG A 142 -12.91 -8.44 15.85
C ARG A 142 -12.86 -9.65 16.81
N ARG A 143 -13.75 -10.63 16.64
CA ARG A 143 -13.78 -11.82 17.49
C ARG A 143 -12.53 -12.68 17.36
N HIS A 144 -12.01 -12.84 16.14
CA HIS A 144 -10.84 -13.66 15.84
C HIS A 144 -9.54 -12.86 15.73
N ARG A 145 -9.58 -11.54 15.98
CA ARG A 145 -8.45 -10.60 15.82
C ARG A 145 -7.78 -10.71 14.45
N SER A 146 -8.60 -10.87 13.39
CA SER A 146 -8.13 -11.03 12.02
C SER A 146 -8.24 -9.70 11.27
N VAL A 147 -7.10 -9.05 11.06
CA VAL A 147 -7.00 -7.79 10.30
C VAL A 147 -7.54 -7.96 8.89
N THR A 148 -7.32 -9.11 8.26
CA THR A 148 -7.81 -9.41 6.90
C THR A 148 -9.33 -9.42 6.82
N LEU A 149 -10.02 -10.04 7.79
CA LEU A 149 -11.50 -10.05 7.82
C LEU A 149 -12.04 -8.65 8.10
N GLU A 150 -11.41 -7.87 8.97
CA GLU A 150 -11.82 -6.49 9.23
C GLU A 150 -11.63 -5.62 8.00
N ALA A 151 -10.48 -5.71 7.33
CA ALA A 151 -10.22 -4.96 6.10
C ALA A 151 -11.24 -5.29 5.00
N ASN A 152 -11.52 -6.58 4.77
CA ASN A 152 -12.54 -7.00 3.79
C ASN A 152 -13.96 -6.52 4.19
N GLY A 153 -14.28 -6.55 5.49
CA GLY A 153 -15.55 -6.01 5.99
C GLY A 153 -15.69 -4.50 5.75
N HIS A 154 -14.63 -3.72 5.95
CA HIS A 154 -14.62 -2.28 5.65
C HIS A 154 -14.71 -2.00 4.15
N HIS A 155 -14.05 -2.80 3.32
CA HIS A 155 -14.15 -2.69 1.86
C HIS A 155 -15.58 -2.90 1.38
N LEU A 156 -16.24 -3.99 1.83
CA LEU A 156 -17.65 -4.23 1.50
C LEU A 156 -18.59 -3.12 2.01
N LEU A 157 -18.30 -2.48 3.16
CA LEU A 157 -19.05 -1.31 3.60
C LEU A 157 -18.89 -0.10 2.67
N ALA A 158 -17.69 0.12 2.14
CA ALA A 158 -17.48 1.17 1.14
C ALA A 158 -18.32 0.90 -0.11
N ASP A 159 -18.35 -0.35 -0.61
CA ASP A 159 -19.19 -0.76 -1.73
C ASP A 159 -20.70 -0.60 -1.44
N VAL A 160 -21.12 -0.80 -0.19
CA VAL A 160 -22.51 -0.54 0.23
C VAL A 160 -22.85 0.94 0.08
N TRP A 161 -21.95 1.86 0.45
CA TRP A 161 -22.21 3.29 0.33
C TRP A 161 -22.32 3.75 -1.13
N THR A 162 -21.47 3.23 -2.03
CA THR A 162 -21.57 3.52 -3.46
C THR A 162 -22.88 2.98 -4.05
N SER A 163 -23.24 1.74 -3.72
CA SER A 163 -24.50 1.12 -4.15
C SER A 163 -25.72 1.87 -3.61
N VAL A 164 -25.71 2.34 -2.36
CA VAL A 164 -26.79 3.17 -1.78
C VAL A 164 -26.96 4.46 -2.56
N ALA A 165 -25.86 5.14 -2.92
CA ALA A 165 -25.93 6.35 -3.75
C ALA A 165 -26.60 6.09 -5.10
N VAL A 166 -26.26 4.98 -5.76
CA VAL A 166 -26.89 4.56 -7.03
C VAL A 166 -28.39 4.25 -6.84
N VAL A 167 -28.75 3.49 -5.79
CA VAL A 167 -30.15 3.16 -5.51
C VAL A 167 -30.97 4.41 -5.23
N VAL A 168 -30.44 5.35 -4.42
CA VAL A 168 -31.11 6.64 -4.14
C VAL A 168 -31.26 7.46 -5.42
N GLY A 169 -30.20 7.54 -6.24
CA GLY A 169 -30.26 8.23 -7.54
C GLY A 169 -31.32 7.64 -8.46
N LEU A 170 -31.39 6.31 -8.57
CA LEU A 170 -32.39 5.61 -9.41
C LEU A 170 -33.79 5.78 -8.83
N GLY A 171 -33.94 5.75 -7.51
CA GLY A 171 -35.19 6.09 -6.83
C GLY A 171 -35.67 7.50 -7.14
N ALA A 172 -34.77 8.49 -7.10
CA ALA A 172 -35.06 9.84 -7.46
C ALA A 172 -35.57 9.97 -8.93
N VAL A 173 -34.96 9.24 -9.86
CA VAL A 173 -35.46 9.15 -11.24
C VAL A 173 -36.88 8.57 -11.28
N ALA A 174 -37.14 7.50 -10.54
CA ALA A 174 -38.44 6.86 -10.51
C ALA A 174 -39.55 7.79 -9.96
N PHE A 175 -39.25 8.62 -8.96
CA PHE A 175 -40.21 9.55 -8.35
C PHE A 175 -40.37 10.86 -9.13
N THR A 176 -39.29 11.39 -9.72
CA THR A 176 -39.31 12.71 -10.38
C THR A 176 -39.52 12.63 -11.88
N GLY A 177 -39.28 11.48 -12.49
CA GLY A 177 -39.26 11.33 -13.96
C GLY A 177 -38.05 11.99 -14.65
N LEU A 178 -37.09 12.54 -13.89
CA LEU A 178 -35.92 13.25 -14.40
C LEU A 178 -34.81 12.26 -14.81
N HIS A 179 -34.87 11.73 -16.03
CA HIS A 179 -33.94 10.71 -16.53
C HIS A 179 -32.47 11.16 -16.57
N TRP A 180 -32.17 12.46 -16.54
CA TRP A 180 -30.82 12.99 -16.51
C TRP A 180 -30.12 12.75 -15.17
N LEU A 181 -30.86 12.47 -14.09
CA LEU A 181 -30.28 12.17 -12.78
C LEU A 181 -29.44 10.87 -12.78
N ASP A 182 -29.84 9.85 -13.54
CA ASP A 182 -29.09 8.59 -13.64
C ASP A 182 -27.66 8.81 -14.16
N PRO A 183 -27.44 9.41 -15.33
CA PRO A 183 -26.07 9.70 -15.78
C PRO A 183 -25.36 10.74 -14.92
N ALA A 184 -26.06 11.64 -14.21
CA ALA A 184 -25.44 12.59 -13.30
C ALA A 184 -24.84 11.86 -12.08
N VAL A 185 -25.60 10.95 -11.46
CA VAL A 185 -25.10 10.10 -10.36
C VAL A 185 -23.96 9.21 -10.85
N ALA A 186 -24.10 8.61 -12.04
CA ALA A 186 -23.03 7.81 -12.63
C ALA A 186 -21.74 8.61 -12.85
N LEU A 187 -21.79 9.89 -13.24
CA LEU A 187 -20.62 10.76 -13.35
C LEU A 187 -19.97 11.05 -11.99
N LEU A 188 -20.76 11.27 -10.96
CA LEU A 188 -20.21 11.45 -9.60
C LEU A 188 -19.47 10.20 -9.12
N VAL A 189 -20.08 9.01 -9.33
CA VAL A 189 -19.44 7.72 -8.98
C VAL A 189 -18.19 7.52 -9.85
N ALA A 190 -18.24 7.78 -11.14
CA ALA A 190 -17.10 7.68 -12.04
C ALA A 190 -15.93 8.58 -11.61
N GLY A 191 -16.21 9.80 -11.16
CA GLY A 191 -15.22 10.71 -10.59
C GLY A 191 -14.56 10.15 -9.34
N HIS A 192 -15.35 9.61 -8.42
CA HIS A 192 -14.86 8.94 -7.20
C HIS A 192 -13.99 7.72 -7.52
N VAL A 193 -14.48 6.82 -8.38
CA VAL A 193 -13.76 5.61 -8.81
C VAL A 193 -12.44 5.96 -9.50
N SER A 194 -12.45 6.95 -10.41
CA SER A 194 -11.24 7.42 -11.10
C SER A 194 -10.21 8.00 -10.13
N TRP A 195 -10.65 8.78 -9.14
CA TRP A 195 -9.78 9.31 -8.09
C TRP A 195 -9.16 8.19 -7.25
N THR A 196 -9.94 7.19 -6.87
CA THR A 196 -9.48 6.02 -6.13
C THR A 196 -8.42 5.26 -6.92
N GLY A 197 -8.68 4.94 -8.19
CA GLY A 197 -7.72 4.28 -9.08
C GLY A 197 -6.41 5.06 -9.21
N LEU A 198 -6.48 6.38 -9.41
CA LEU A 198 -5.30 7.25 -9.47
C LEU A 198 -4.51 7.28 -8.15
N SER A 199 -5.21 7.28 -7.02
CA SER A 199 -4.60 7.23 -5.69
C SER A 199 -3.83 5.92 -5.47
N ILE A 200 -4.41 4.78 -5.86
CA ILE A 200 -3.76 3.46 -5.80
C ILE A 200 -2.51 3.45 -6.69
N LEU A 201 -2.62 3.91 -7.94
CA LEU A 201 -1.48 3.98 -8.86
C LEU A 201 -0.35 4.84 -8.31
N ARG A 202 -0.65 6.02 -7.76
CA ARG A 202 0.36 6.89 -7.15
C ARG A 202 1.09 6.19 -6.01
N ARG A 203 0.37 5.52 -5.10
CA ARG A 203 0.98 4.76 -3.99
C ARG A 203 1.84 3.62 -4.51
N THR A 204 1.38 2.89 -5.52
CA THR A 204 2.11 1.80 -6.16
C THR A 204 3.42 2.28 -6.77
N VAL A 205 3.38 3.35 -7.57
CA VAL A 205 4.57 3.94 -8.19
C VAL A 205 5.57 4.41 -7.11
N THR A 206 5.09 5.08 -6.06
CA THR A 206 5.94 5.51 -4.94
C THR A 206 6.58 4.31 -4.24
N GLY A 207 5.83 3.23 -4.00
CA GLY A 207 6.35 2.00 -3.39
C GLY A 207 7.38 1.28 -4.27
N LEU A 208 7.18 1.25 -5.60
CA LEU A 208 8.15 0.68 -6.53
C LEU A 208 9.46 1.48 -6.58
N MET A 209 9.41 2.79 -6.31
CA MET A 209 10.58 3.68 -6.24
C MET A 209 11.30 3.65 -4.88
N ASP A 210 11.14 2.58 -4.09
CA ASP A 210 11.84 2.42 -2.82
C ASP A 210 11.57 3.59 -1.84
N SER A 211 10.29 3.89 -1.60
CA SER A 211 9.90 4.93 -0.63
C SER A 211 10.46 4.66 0.76
N ALA A 212 10.84 5.72 1.46
CA ALA A 212 11.30 5.65 2.85
C ALA A 212 10.21 5.06 3.78
N LEU A 213 10.61 4.65 4.97
CA LEU A 213 9.73 4.24 6.05
C LEU A 213 8.70 5.33 6.39
N SER A 214 7.54 4.94 6.91
CA SER A 214 6.55 5.88 7.44
C SER A 214 7.14 6.76 8.55
N GLU A 215 6.55 7.91 8.82
CA GLU A 215 7.02 8.79 9.90
C GLU A 215 7.02 8.08 11.27
N GLU A 216 6.04 7.22 11.52
CA GLU A 216 5.94 6.41 12.74
C GLU A 216 7.08 5.40 12.83
N ASP A 217 7.35 4.65 11.75
CA ASP A 217 8.46 3.69 11.68
C ASP A 217 9.82 4.40 11.77
N GLN A 218 9.99 5.57 11.14
CA GLN A 218 11.20 6.38 11.28
C GLN A 218 11.42 6.87 12.70
N ALA A 219 10.34 7.25 13.40
CA ALA A 219 10.43 7.64 14.81
C ALA A 219 10.81 6.46 15.71
N ALA A 220 10.28 5.25 15.41
CA ALA A 220 10.67 4.02 16.12
C ALA A 220 12.14 3.67 15.86
N LEU A 221 12.60 3.78 14.59
CA LEU A 221 13.99 3.57 14.21
C LEU A 221 14.94 4.53 14.93
N ARG A 222 14.61 5.83 14.95
CA ARG A 222 15.42 6.84 15.67
C ARG A 222 15.51 6.56 17.16
N ARG A 223 14.42 6.13 17.79
CA ARG A 223 14.44 5.75 19.22
C ARG A 223 15.35 4.55 19.48
N ALA A 224 15.26 3.49 18.67
CA ALA A 224 16.12 2.32 18.81
C ALA A 224 17.61 2.69 18.64
N LEU A 225 17.94 3.58 17.70
CA LEU A 225 19.30 4.03 17.47
C LEU A 225 19.82 4.96 18.58
N SER A 226 18.97 5.80 19.17
CA SER A 226 19.40 6.78 20.19
C SER A 226 20.01 6.15 21.46
N GLU A 227 19.69 4.89 21.74
CA GLU A 227 20.28 4.15 22.88
C GLU A 227 21.75 3.77 22.64
N HIS A 228 22.17 3.71 21.39
CA HIS A 228 23.52 3.30 20.98
C HIS A 228 24.40 4.48 20.54
N VAL A 229 23.80 5.63 20.20
CA VAL A 229 24.51 6.86 19.78
C VAL A 229 24.95 7.61 21.04
N VAL A 230 25.94 7.04 21.75
CA VAL A 230 26.58 7.64 22.94
C VAL A 230 28.07 7.77 22.63
N GLU A 231 28.68 8.93 22.93
CA GLU A 231 30.12 9.12 22.69
C GLU A 231 30.96 7.93 23.14
N PRO A 232 31.90 7.43 22.32
CA PRO A 232 32.35 8.02 21.04
C PRO A 232 31.62 7.52 19.79
N VAL A 233 30.57 6.71 19.90
CA VAL A 233 29.86 6.09 18.77
C VAL A 233 28.98 7.09 18.04
N GLN A 234 29.09 7.13 16.71
CA GLN A 234 28.25 7.96 15.86
C GLN A 234 27.57 7.12 14.77
N VAL A 235 26.47 7.64 14.23
CA VAL A 235 25.72 6.98 13.14
C VAL A 235 25.41 7.99 12.05
N HIS A 236 25.72 7.62 10.80
CA HIS A 236 25.38 8.39 9.61
C HIS A 236 24.96 7.51 8.42
N ALA A 237 24.76 8.11 7.24
CA ALA A 237 24.34 7.43 6.01
C ALA A 237 23.11 6.53 6.18
N LEU A 238 22.19 6.89 7.10
CA LEU A 238 20.96 6.15 7.33
C LEU A 238 20.05 6.23 6.11
N LYS A 239 19.82 5.08 5.50
CA LYS A 239 18.84 4.92 4.42
C LYS A 239 17.82 3.87 4.80
N SER A 240 16.59 4.11 4.40
CA SER A 240 15.52 3.14 4.61
C SER A 240 14.63 3.05 3.39
N ARG A 241 14.08 1.86 3.15
CA ARG A 241 13.09 1.63 2.10
C ARG A 241 12.09 0.55 2.49
N VAL A 242 10.92 0.61 1.86
CA VAL A 242 9.86 -0.40 2.03
C VAL A 242 9.70 -1.19 0.73
N ALA A 243 9.51 -2.50 0.84
CA ALA A 243 9.15 -3.38 -0.27
C ALA A 243 8.02 -4.32 0.17
N GLY A 244 6.77 -3.97 -0.14
CA GLY A 244 5.59 -4.65 0.37
C GLY A 244 5.55 -4.62 1.90
N ALA A 245 5.45 -5.78 2.53
CA ALA A 245 5.46 -5.92 3.99
C ALA A 245 6.87 -5.89 4.62
N ARG A 246 7.93 -5.88 3.81
CA ARG A 246 9.32 -5.95 4.28
C ARG A 246 9.96 -4.56 4.30
N ARG A 247 10.74 -4.30 5.33
CA ARG A 247 11.51 -3.07 5.52
C ARG A 247 12.99 -3.36 5.33
N PHE A 248 13.71 -2.37 4.79
CA PHE A 248 15.16 -2.42 4.65
C PHE A 248 15.74 -1.16 5.25
N VAL A 249 16.75 -1.33 6.09
CA VAL A 249 17.49 -0.25 6.74
C VAL A 249 18.97 -0.49 6.51
N SER A 250 19.69 0.52 6.05
CA SER A 250 21.14 0.51 5.98
C SER A 250 21.69 1.75 6.69
N LEU A 251 22.78 1.59 7.43
CA LEU A 251 23.42 2.68 8.16
C LEU A 251 24.91 2.38 8.37
N HIS A 252 25.68 3.45 8.56
CA HIS A 252 27.08 3.36 8.93
C HIS A 252 27.21 3.71 10.41
N VAL A 253 28.05 2.95 11.12
CA VAL A 253 28.35 3.11 12.54
C VAL A 253 29.83 3.41 12.70
N LEU A 254 30.13 4.62 13.17
CA LEU A 254 31.47 5.10 13.36
C LEU A 254 31.92 4.83 14.82
N VAL A 255 33.08 4.22 14.95
CA VAL A 255 33.71 3.90 16.23
C VAL A 255 35.18 4.33 16.23
N PRO A 256 35.83 4.47 17.42
CA PRO A 256 37.26 4.72 17.49
C PRO A 256 38.06 3.64 16.74
N GLY A 257 39.07 4.05 15.98
CA GLY A 257 39.89 3.16 15.16
C GLY A 257 40.74 2.19 15.94
N ASP A 258 40.91 2.41 17.27
CA ASP A 258 41.59 1.49 18.19
C ASP A 258 40.70 0.34 18.68
N TRP A 259 39.43 0.34 18.38
CA TRP A 259 38.55 -0.78 18.73
C TRP A 259 38.90 -2.02 17.92
N SER A 260 38.86 -3.17 18.60
CA SER A 260 38.97 -4.45 17.91
C SER A 260 37.75 -4.69 17.01
N VAL A 261 37.94 -5.39 15.90
CA VAL A 261 36.80 -5.84 15.01
C VAL A 261 35.73 -6.59 15.82
N GLN A 262 36.16 -7.39 16.84
CA GLN A 262 35.21 -8.11 17.69
C GLN A 262 34.29 -7.15 18.47
N ARG A 263 34.84 -6.08 19.04
CA ARG A 263 34.06 -5.10 19.80
C ARG A 263 33.11 -4.33 18.91
N GLY A 264 33.56 -3.94 17.72
CA GLY A 264 32.72 -3.28 16.73
C GLY A 264 31.57 -4.17 16.26
N HIS A 265 31.86 -5.44 15.96
CA HIS A 265 30.86 -6.41 15.56
C HIS A 265 29.78 -6.63 16.65
N GLU A 266 30.18 -6.78 17.91
CA GLU A 266 29.24 -6.94 19.03
C GLU A 266 28.28 -5.73 19.15
N LEU A 267 28.77 -4.50 18.92
CA LEU A 267 27.92 -3.31 18.87
C LEU A 267 26.93 -3.36 17.69
N LEU A 268 27.40 -3.74 16.50
CA LEU A 268 26.53 -3.84 15.33
C LEU A 268 25.39 -4.84 15.54
N GLU A 269 25.70 -6.04 16.10
CA GLU A 269 24.69 -7.06 16.42
C GLU A 269 23.63 -6.54 17.40
N GLN A 270 24.04 -5.75 18.42
CA GLN A 270 23.10 -5.14 19.36
C GLN A 270 22.20 -4.11 18.66
N ILE A 271 22.76 -3.20 17.85
CA ILE A 271 22.02 -2.21 17.08
C ILE A 271 21.01 -2.90 16.16
N GLU A 272 21.44 -3.91 15.41
CA GLU A 272 20.59 -4.66 14.50
C GLU A 272 19.46 -5.40 15.20
N ALA A 273 19.75 -6.02 16.36
CA ALA A 273 18.73 -6.70 17.18
C ALA A 273 17.68 -5.73 17.70
N ASP A 274 18.08 -4.53 18.13
CA ASP A 274 17.16 -3.53 18.67
C ASP A 274 16.31 -2.90 17.56
N ILE A 275 16.89 -2.64 16.37
CA ILE A 275 16.12 -2.22 15.20
C ILE A 275 15.09 -3.29 14.82
N ARG A 276 15.48 -4.58 14.75
CA ARG A 276 14.55 -5.68 14.42
C ARG A 276 13.46 -5.86 15.47
N ARG A 277 13.75 -5.56 16.74
CA ARG A 277 12.77 -5.59 17.84
C ARG A 277 11.77 -4.44 17.74
N ALA A 278 12.25 -3.24 17.41
CA ALA A 278 11.42 -2.05 17.25
C ALA A 278 10.57 -2.10 15.95
N LEU A 279 11.13 -2.67 14.88
CA LEU A 279 10.54 -2.77 13.55
C LEU A 279 10.58 -4.23 13.06
N PRO A 280 9.56 -5.03 13.35
CA PRO A 280 9.45 -6.40 12.83
C PRO A 280 9.50 -6.45 11.29
N ASN A 281 9.97 -7.57 10.73
CA ASN A 281 10.16 -7.77 9.28
C ASN A 281 11.16 -6.78 8.64
N THR A 282 12.18 -6.35 9.37
CA THR A 282 13.23 -5.46 8.88
C THR A 282 14.52 -6.24 8.60
N SER A 283 15.05 -6.07 7.39
CA SER A 283 16.41 -6.43 7.04
C SER A 283 17.32 -5.24 7.34
N VAL A 284 18.31 -5.43 8.20
CA VAL A 284 19.25 -4.38 8.59
C VAL A 284 20.61 -4.73 8.03
N LEU A 285 21.26 -3.76 7.42
CA LEU A 285 22.65 -3.82 6.95
C LEU A 285 23.42 -2.70 7.62
N THR A 286 24.43 -3.04 8.39
CA THR A 286 25.31 -2.11 9.06
C THR A 286 26.70 -2.13 8.43
N HIS A 287 27.35 -0.97 8.39
CA HIS A 287 28.76 -0.83 7.98
C HIS A 287 29.53 -0.18 9.10
N LEU A 288 30.63 -0.82 9.54
CA LEU A 288 31.50 -0.31 10.61
C LEU A 288 32.60 0.55 10.02
N GLU A 289 32.77 1.75 10.54
CA GLU A 289 33.77 2.72 10.06
C GLU A 289 34.59 3.30 11.23
N SER A 290 35.79 3.78 10.89
CA SER A 290 36.64 4.50 11.86
C SER A 290 36.30 5.98 11.90
N LEU A 291 36.15 6.56 13.10
CA LEU A 291 35.95 8.00 13.31
C LEU A 291 37.11 8.85 12.78
N GLU A 292 38.32 8.31 12.82
CA GLU A 292 39.56 9.01 12.45
C GLU A 292 39.87 8.92 10.95
N ASP A 293 39.19 8.01 10.21
CA ASP A 293 39.45 7.86 8.78
C ASP A 293 38.69 8.95 8.00
N PRO A 294 39.39 9.80 7.21
CA PRO A 294 38.75 10.79 6.36
C PRO A 294 37.75 10.18 5.37
N ALA A 295 37.96 8.94 4.88
CA ALA A 295 37.08 8.26 3.95
C ALA A 295 35.70 8.01 4.55
N SER A 296 35.60 7.77 5.85
CA SER A 296 34.32 7.57 6.57
C SER A 296 33.40 8.81 6.51
N TRP A 297 33.92 9.98 6.15
CA TRP A 297 33.16 11.24 6.12
C TRP A 297 32.80 11.71 4.70
N GLU A 298 33.24 10.99 3.68
CA GLU A 298 32.94 11.35 2.29
C GLU A 298 31.46 11.08 1.94
N ASP A 299 30.80 10.21 2.67
CA ASP A 299 29.39 9.80 2.48
C ASP A 299 28.36 10.78 3.07
N ILE A 300 28.80 11.83 3.77
CA ILE A 300 27.88 12.83 4.40
C ILE A 300 26.90 13.44 3.40
N GLY A 301 27.27 13.56 2.12
CA GLY A 301 26.40 14.06 1.07
C GLY A 301 25.14 13.18 0.82
N LEU A 302 25.09 11.97 1.35
CA LEU A 302 23.96 11.04 1.25
C LEU A 302 22.95 11.22 2.40
N ASP A 303 23.31 11.92 3.48
CA ASP A 303 22.46 12.18 4.64
C ASP A 303 21.46 13.31 4.36
N ARG A 304 20.27 12.94 3.88
CA ARG A 304 19.18 13.89 3.62
C ARG A 304 18.27 14.14 4.83
N GLY A 305 18.49 13.47 5.94
CA GLY A 305 17.60 13.47 7.12
C GLY A 305 18.09 14.27 8.32
N GLY A 306 19.26 14.89 8.26
CA GLY A 306 19.95 15.48 9.43
C GLY A 306 20.46 14.43 10.40
N PRO A 307 21.38 14.78 11.30
CA PRO A 307 21.95 13.85 12.28
C PRO A 307 20.85 13.26 13.17
N ILE A 308 20.89 11.95 13.41
CA ILE A 308 19.93 11.23 14.28
C ILE A 308 20.03 11.69 15.73
N ALA A 309 21.20 12.17 16.15
CA ALA A 309 21.44 12.94 17.35
C ALA A 309 22.35 14.12 16.99
N THR A 310 22.03 15.31 17.48
CA THR A 310 22.89 16.49 17.38
C THR A 310 24.13 16.31 18.25
N VAL A 311 25.10 15.58 17.75
CA VAL A 311 26.47 15.73 18.24
C VAL A 311 27.05 16.92 17.48
N PRO A 312 27.58 17.97 18.13
CA PRO A 312 28.19 19.10 17.45
C PRO A 312 29.28 18.56 16.52
N HIS A 313 29.16 18.83 15.22
CA HIS A 313 30.23 18.55 14.28
C HIS A 313 31.51 19.18 14.85
N GLY A 314 32.53 18.36 15.03
CA GLY A 314 33.85 18.89 15.35
C GLY A 314 34.22 19.94 14.30
N PRO A 315 35.12 20.93 14.62
CA PRO A 315 35.35 22.05 13.77
C PRO A 315 35.76 21.58 12.38
N HIS A 316 34.91 21.90 11.39
CA HIS A 316 35.22 21.70 9.98
C HIS A 316 36.56 22.41 9.69
N ARG A 317 37.66 21.69 9.59
CA ARG A 317 38.87 22.17 9.00
C ARG A 317 38.64 22.33 7.49
N HIS A 318 38.04 23.45 7.13
CA HIS A 318 38.08 23.92 5.75
C HIS A 318 39.53 24.17 5.36
N GLY A 319 40.00 23.40 4.39
CA GLY A 319 41.10 23.82 3.55
C GLY A 319 42.50 23.44 4.05
N ALA A 320 42.91 22.20 3.81
CA ALA A 320 44.28 21.97 3.42
C ALA A 320 44.36 22.05 1.88
N PRO A 321 45.15 22.93 1.26
CA PRO A 321 45.27 22.95 -0.19
C PRO A 321 45.97 21.66 -0.63
N VAL A 322 45.36 20.96 -1.59
CA VAL A 322 45.96 19.82 -2.30
C VAL A 322 47.31 20.25 -2.87
N PRO A 323 48.44 19.60 -2.56
CA PRO A 323 49.74 19.94 -3.16
C PRO A 323 49.66 19.64 -4.66
N ARG A 324 49.80 20.70 -5.46
CA ARG A 324 49.95 20.57 -6.90
C ARG A 324 51.22 19.78 -7.19
N SER A 325 51.05 18.61 -7.82
CA SER A 325 52.18 17.86 -8.36
C SER A 325 52.91 18.74 -9.38
N SER A 326 54.10 19.23 -9.03
CA SER A 326 55.01 19.90 -9.92
C SER A 326 55.47 18.87 -10.97
N SER A 327 54.97 18.96 -12.18
CA SER A 327 55.57 18.34 -13.35
C SER A 327 56.94 19.03 -13.61
N ARG A 328 58.05 18.39 -13.16
CA ARG A 328 59.38 18.73 -13.66
C ARG A 328 59.49 18.20 -15.07
N GLY A 329 59.49 19.12 -16.03
CA GLY A 329 60.07 18.91 -17.35
C GLY A 329 61.58 18.71 -17.19
N GLY A 330 62.08 17.63 -17.74
CA GLY A 330 63.48 17.36 -17.95
C GLY A 330 63.70 17.21 -19.45
N GLY A 331 64.26 18.19 -20.04
CA GLY A 331 64.83 18.08 -21.40
C GLY A 331 66.19 17.39 -21.33
N GLY A 332 66.52 16.69 -22.36
CA GLY A 332 67.77 16.04 -22.66
C GLY A 332 67.62 15.19 -23.90
#